data_8de2d565abccadb3bfeb2aa8b3a0956f
#
_entry.id   8de2d565abccadb3bfeb2aa8b3a0956f
#
_cell.length_a   1.000
_cell.length_b   1.000
_cell.length_c   1.000
_cell.angle_alpha   90.00
_cell.angle_beta   90.00
_cell.angle_gamma   90.00
#
_symmetry.space_group_name_H-M   'P 1'
#
loop_
_entity.id
_entity.type
_entity.pdbx_description
1 polymer ?
#
loop_
_entity_poly.entity_id
_entity_poly.type
_entity_poly.pdbx_seq_one_letter_code
_entity_poly.pdbx_strand_id
1 'polypeptide(L)'
;IEALESSEYKSILGVQWHPEWLEAEGQKIFRWLVERADEFYAAKQFHARNLTLDTHCDTPMFFPQGVRFDHRDSRILVDLHKMTDGRQDATTMVAYLPQPKPGESFSSKVEFDVETPVQYADLIFDKIGDIVAQNCDYLAFARTPAQLYANKQSGRKSIMLGIENGLAIHHDLANVEHFAQRGIVYITLCHNGDNDICDSARGNNTHHGVSDFGEQVIREMNRLGLMVDLSHASEKSFYDALQISSTPIVCSHSSCRALCDVPRNLTDDQLRALAARGGVAQVTLYHGFLRKDGEADILDAIAHLEHAISIVGIDHVGLGTDFDGDGGIRGLADSSELILFTQQLLRRKYSETDIAKIWGGNWLRVMQQVQESVK
;
A
#
# COMPACT_ATOMS: atom_id res chain seq x y z
N ILE A 1 -27.92 6.89 31.56
CA ILE A 1 -27.35 6.20 30.37
C ILE A 1 -27.63 4.71 30.55
N GLU A 2 -28.41 4.13 29.66
CA GLU A 2 -28.82 2.72 29.73
C GLU A 2 -27.89 1.81 28.91
N ALA A 3 -27.21 2.36 27.91
CA ALA A 3 -26.24 1.66 27.09
C ALA A 3 -25.10 2.59 26.67
N LEU A 4 -23.92 2.00 26.45
CA LEU A 4 -22.73 2.64 25.94
C LEU A 4 -22.19 1.83 24.74
N GLU A 5 -21.84 2.51 23.70
CA GLU A 5 -21.15 1.96 22.54
C GLU A 5 -19.78 2.65 22.41
N SER A 6 -18.74 1.91 22.04
CA SER A 6 -17.45 2.52 21.78
C SER A 6 -17.46 3.24 20.44
N SER A 7 -16.98 4.48 20.41
CA SER A 7 -16.74 5.21 19.18
C SER A 7 -15.44 4.77 18.48
N GLU A 8 -14.51 4.16 19.25
CA GLU A 8 -13.20 3.71 18.76
C GLU A 8 -13.20 2.25 18.33
N TYR A 9 -13.90 1.39 19.08
CA TYR A 9 -13.92 -0.05 18.86
C TYR A 9 -15.31 -0.52 18.42
N LYS A 10 -15.39 -1.04 17.18
CA LYS A 10 -16.67 -1.44 16.55
C LYS A 10 -17.18 -2.72 17.13
N SER A 11 -17.53 -3.11 18.12
CA SER A 11 -18.13 -4.34 18.67
C SER A 11 -18.08 -4.36 20.18
N ILE A 12 -17.95 -3.19 20.79
CA ILE A 12 -18.05 -3.03 22.22
C ILE A 12 -19.38 -2.32 22.54
N LEU A 13 -20.25 -3.05 23.21
CA LEU A 13 -21.52 -2.55 23.71
C LEU A 13 -21.62 -2.87 25.20
N GLY A 14 -21.69 -1.83 26.02
CA GLY A 14 -21.96 -1.95 27.45
C GLY A 14 -23.44 -1.63 27.70
N VAL A 15 -24.13 -2.44 28.50
CA VAL A 15 -25.53 -2.20 28.90
C VAL A 15 -25.65 -2.24 30.43
N GLN A 16 -26.56 -1.41 30.99
CA GLN A 16 -26.81 -1.35 32.42
C GLN A 16 -27.91 -2.30 32.90
N TRP A 17 -28.52 -3.04 32.00
CA TRP A 17 -29.55 -4.05 32.30
C TRP A 17 -29.03 -5.45 32.03
N HIS A 18 -29.85 -6.43 32.43
CA HIS A 18 -29.61 -7.84 32.19
C HIS A 18 -30.32 -8.28 30.91
N PRO A 19 -29.66 -8.27 29.72
CA PRO A 19 -30.30 -8.64 28.46
C PRO A 19 -30.77 -10.11 28.46
N GLU A 20 -30.13 -10.98 29.22
CA GLU A 20 -30.55 -12.38 29.40
C GLU A 20 -31.93 -12.54 30.04
N TRP A 21 -32.43 -11.50 30.74
CA TRP A 21 -33.75 -11.51 31.36
C TRP A 21 -34.83 -10.91 30.47
N LEU A 22 -34.47 -10.30 29.34
CA LEU A 22 -35.35 -9.66 28.39
C LEU A 22 -35.65 -10.61 27.22
N GLU A 23 -36.39 -11.67 27.43
CA GLU A 23 -36.87 -12.60 26.38
C GLU A 23 -36.39 -12.27 24.94
N ALA A 24 -37.33 -11.95 24.02
CA ALA A 24 -37.01 -11.72 22.61
C ALA A 24 -36.12 -10.48 22.36
N GLU A 25 -36.26 -9.41 23.15
CA GLU A 25 -35.50 -8.17 22.95
C GLU A 25 -34.03 -8.33 23.41
N GLY A 26 -33.79 -9.00 24.54
CA GLY A 26 -32.45 -9.31 25.02
C GLY A 26 -31.71 -10.24 24.08
N GLN A 27 -32.38 -11.19 23.45
CA GLN A 27 -31.83 -12.10 22.46
C GLN A 27 -31.25 -11.39 21.22
N LYS A 28 -31.73 -10.18 20.88
CA LYS A 28 -31.18 -9.41 19.76
C LYS A 28 -29.73 -9.02 19.96
N ILE A 29 -29.32 -8.66 21.20
CA ILE A 29 -27.94 -8.30 21.54
C ILE A 29 -27.03 -9.51 21.40
N PHE A 30 -27.43 -10.66 21.95
CA PHE A 30 -26.64 -11.89 21.83
C PHE A 30 -26.54 -12.37 20.38
N ARG A 31 -27.61 -12.29 19.61
CA ARG A 31 -27.59 -12.61 18.18
C ARG A 31 -26.64 -11.70 17.42
N TRP A 32 -26.69 -10.39 17.66
CA TRP A 32 -25.77 -9.43 17.07
C TRP A 32 -24.30 -9.78 17.40
N LEU A 33 -24.01 -10.12 18.66
CA LEU A 33 -22.65 -10.51 19.07
C LEU A 33 -22.17 -11.77 18.33
N VAL A 34 -23.02 -12.80 18.26
CA VAL A 34 -22.70 -14.05 17.54
C VAL A 34 -22.47 -13.76 16.06
N GLU A 35 -23.36 -12.99 15.41
CA GLU A 35 -23.19 -12.61 14.00
C GLU A 35 -21.88 -11.87 13.75
N ARG A 36 -21.49 -10.95 14.64
CA ARG A 36 -20.18 -10.24 14.55
C ARG A 36 -19.01 -11.19 14.73
N ALA A 37 -19.09 -12.12 15.65
CA ALA A 37 -18.06 -13.13 15.87
C ALA A 37 -17.92 -14.08 14.68
N ASP A 38 -19.02 -14.52 14.09
CA ASP A 38 -19.04 -15.38 12.90
C ASP A 38 -18.41 -14.68 11.69
N GLU A 39 -18.76 -13.40 11.47
CA GLU A 39 -18.14 -12.59 10.40
C GLU A 39 -16.63 -12.42 10.58
N PHE A 40 -16.21 -12.13 11.79
CA PHE A 40 -14.78 -12.00 12.11
C PHE A 40 -14.04 -13.34 11.94
N TYR A 41 -14.67 -14.43 12.36
CA TYR A 41 -14.14 -15.78 12.15
C TYR A 41 -14.02 -16.11 10.66
N ALA A 42 -15.04 -15.81 9.86
CA ALA A 42 -15.01 -16.01 8.41
C ALA A 42 -13.87 -15.22 7.75
N ALA A 43 -13.67 -13.95 8.15
CA ALA A 43 -12.53 -13.14 7.69
C ALA A 43 -11.19 -13.76 8.08
N LYS A 44 -11.05 -14.26 9.31
CA LYS A 44 -9.85 -15.00 9.75
C LYS A 44 -9.60 -16.25 8.92
N GLN A 45 -10.64 -17.01 8.59
CA GLN A 45 -10.51 -18.21 7.74
C GLN A 45 -10.10 -17.84 6.32
N PHE A 46 -10.62 -16.73 5.78
CA PHE A 46 -10.18 -16.22 4.49
C PHE A 46 -8.67 -15.93 4.49
N HIS A 47 -8.15 -15.16 5.45
CA HIS A 47 -6.71 -14.84 5.56
C HIS A 47 -5.84 -16.09 5.75
N ALA A 48 -6.36 -17.13 6.42
CA ALA A 48 -5.63 -18.39 6.57
C ALA A 48 -5.41 -19.12 5.23
N ARG A 49 -6.39 -19.04 4.32
CA ARG A 49 -6.36 -19.73 3.02
C ARG A 49 -5.78 -18.91 1.88
N ASN A 50 -5.96 -17.59 1.92
CA ASN A 50 -5.60 -16.67 0.82
C ASN A 50 -4.43 -15.78 1.22
N LEU A 51 -3.59 -15.42 0.25
CA LEU A 51 -2.50 -14.47 0.45
C LEU A 51 -3.07 -13.07 0.66
N THR A 52 -2.56 -12.36 1.66
CA THR A 52 -2.88 -10.96 1.94
C THR A 52 -1.63 -10.11 1.81
N LEU A 53 -1.67 -9.18 0.89
CA LEU A 53 -0.55 -8.31 0.53
C LEU A 53 -0.96 -6.85 0.66
N ASP A 54 -0.15 -6.08 1.35
CA ASP A 54 -0.15 -4.63 1.32
C ASP A 54 0.94 -4.14 0.36
N THR A 55 0.58 -3.28 -0.58
CA THR A 55 1.45 -2.92 -1.69
C THR A 55 2.32 -1.69 -1.43
N HIS A 56 2.11 -1.00 -0.28
CA HIS A 56 2.89 0.18 0.06
C HIS A 56 2.91 0.45 1.57
N CYS A 57 4.12 0.55 2.14
CA CYS A 57 4.32 0.79 3.55
C CYS A 57 5.64 1.55 3.79
N ASP A 58 5.58 2.66 4.54
CA ASP A 58 6.71 3.55 4.83
C ASP A 58 7.39 3.30 6.18
N THR A 59 7.00 2.26 6.90
CA THR A 59 7.63 1.88 8.17
C THR A 59 9.17 1.89 8.14
N PRO A 60 9.84 1.54 7.03
CA PRO A 60 11.31 1.55 7.00
C PRO A 60 11.97 2.90 7.27
N MET A 61 11.28 4.02 7.05
CA MET A 61 11.87 5.34 7.35
C MET A 61 12.16 5.56 8.84
N PHE A 62 11.56 4.74 9.72
CA PHE A 62 11.81 4.77 11.17
C PHE A 62 12.91 3.81 11.63
N PHE A 63 13.37 2.87 10.79
CA PHE A 63 14.38 1.88 11.17
C PHE A 63 15.72 2.49 11.55
N PRO A 64 16.24 3.49 10.84
CA PRO A 64 17.48 4.16 11.25
C PRO A 64 17.35 4.87 12.62
N GLN A 65 16.12 5.16 13.08
CA GLN A 65 15.85 5.76 14.39
C GLN A 65 15.77 4.73 15.53
N GLY A 66 16.12 3.47 15.26
CA GLY A 66 16.16 2.40 16.26
C GLY A 66 14.79 1.83 16.64
N VAL A 67 13.82 1.91 15.74
CA VAL A 67 12.53 1.20 15.88
C VAL A 67 12.77 -0.31 15.75
N ARG A 68 12.10 -1.09 16.57
CA ARG A 68 12.22 -2.54 16.62
C ARG A 68 11.01 -3.22 16.02
N PHE A 69 11.16 -3.75 14.81
CA PHE A 69 10.10 -4.43 14.09
C PHE A 69 9.63 -5.75 14.74
N ASP A 70 10.50 -6.40 15.51
CA ASP A 70 10.24 -7.62 16.26
C ASP A 70 9.52 -7.39 17.61
N HIS A 71 9.21 -6.16 17.95
CA HIS A 71 8.47 -5.76 19.15
C HIS A 71 7.22 -4.97 18.77
N ARG A 72 6.19 -4.99 19.63
CA ARG A 72 5.11 -4.01 19.52
C ARG A 72 5.65 -2.62 19.80
N ASP A 73 5.71 -1.82 18.77
CA ASP A 73 6.15 -0.43 18.87
C ASP A 73 5.01 0.50 18.48
N SER A 74 4.61 1.39 19.40
CA SER A 74 3.54 2.36 19.15
C SER A 74 3.91 3.48 18.18
N ARG A 75 5.21 3.58 17.81
CA ARG A 75 5.70 4.59 16.87
C ARG A 75 5.51 4.20 15.41
N ILE A 76 5.21 2.92 15.12
CA ILE A 76 5.02 2.39 13.77
C ILE A 76 3.70 1.65 13.65
N LEU A 77 3.11 1.66 12.47
CA LEU A 77 1.83 1.02 12.18
C LEU A 77 1.99 -0.42 11.69
N VAL A 78 3.20 -0.81 11.25
CA VAL A 78 3.50 -2.18 10.84
C VAL A 78 4.68 -2.73 11.63
N ASP A 79 4.43 -3.75 12.43
CA ASP A 79 5.42 -4.56 13.10
C ASP A 79 5.04 -6.05 13.00
N LEU A 80 5.95 -6.95 13.36
CA LEU A 80 5.74 -8.39 13.25
C LEU A 80 4.52 -8.88 14.04
N HIS A 81 4.24 -8.29 15.20
CA HIS A 81 3.09 -8.64 16.03
C HIS A 81 1.78 -8.13 15.42
N LYS A 82 1.76 -6.88 14.94
CA LYS A 82 0.59 -6.31 14.25
C LYS A 82 0.27 -7.08 12.96
N MET A 83 1.28 -7.39 12.14
CA MET A 83 1.11 -8.27 10.97
C MET A 83 0.55 -9.65 11.37
N THR A 84 0.92 -10.17 12.54
CA THR A 84 0.43 -11.46 13.03
C THR A 84 -1.02 -11.38 13.49
N ASP A 85 -1.39 -10.36 14.23
CA ASP A 85 -2.75 -10.13 14.70
C ASP A 85 -3.71 -9.87 13.52
N GLY A 86 -3.31 -9.01 12.57
CA GLY A 86 -4.07 -8.73 11.35
C GLY A 86 -4.01 -9.83 10.29
N ARG A 87 -3.21 -10.90 10.54
CA ARG A 87 -2.98 -12.01 9.59
C ARG A 87 -2.54 -11.52 8.22
N GLN A 88 -1.70 -10.51 8.20
CA GLN A 88 -1.06 -10.01 7.00
C GLN A 88 0.11 -10.93 6.63
N ASP A 89 0.13 -11.41 5.38
CA ASP A 89 1.17 -12.32 4.90
C ASP A 89 2.34 -11.58 4.28
N ALA A 90 2.10 -10.43 3.66
CA ALA A 90 3.12 -9.69 2.92
C ALA A 90 2.89 -8.18 2.98
N THR A 91 3.99 -7.42 2.92
CA THR A 91 3.97 -5.98 2.70
C THR A 91 5.14 -5.56 1.83
N THR A 92 4.97 -4.51 1.04
CA THR A 92 6.07 -3.86 0.33
C THR A 92 6.60 -2.71 1.18
N MET A 93 7.79 -2.90 1.72
CA MET A 93 8.53 -1.89 2.45
C MET A 93 9.31 -1.01 1.47
N VAL A 94 9.06 0.29 1.50
CA VAL A 94 9.72 1.22 0.57
C VAL A 94 10.86 1.98 1.23
N ALA A 95 11.88 2.28 0.43
CA ALA A 95 12.77 3.37 0.73
C ALA A 95 12.08 4.66 0.26
N TYR A 96 11.48 5.39 1.21
CA TYR A 96 10.91 6.71 0.98
C TYR A 96 12.01 7.76 0.95
N LEU A 97 12.05 8.58 -0.10
CA LEU A 97 13.02 9.67 -0.22
C LEU A 97 12.31 11.03 -0.15
N PRO A 98 12.59 11.83 0.89
CA PRO A 98 12.02 13.17 1.00
C PRO A 98 12.45 14.04 -0.18
N GLN A 99 11.51 14.76 -0.79
CA GLN A 99 11.78 15.67 -1.91
C GLN A 99 12.34 17.01 -1.42
N PRO A 100 13.58 17.39 -1.77
CA PRO A 100 14.10 18.72 -1.45
C PRO A 100 13.33 19.80 -2.21
N LYS A 101 13.18 20.98 -1.60
CA LYS A 101 12.69 22.15 -2.31
C LYS A 101 13.79 22.70 -3.23
N PRO A 102 13.43 23.48 -4.27
CA PRO A 102 14.42 24.13 -5.11
C PRO A 102 15.47 24.89 -4.29
N GLY A 103 16.76 24.58 -4.52
CA GLY A 103 17.90 25.17 -3.81
C GLY A 103 18.28 24.49 -2.49
N GLU A 104 17.55 23.48 -2.03
CA GLU A 104 17.94 22.68 -0.87
C GLU A 104 18.71 21.43 -1.32
N SER A 105 19.67 20.97 -0.50
CA SER A 105 20.33 19.68 -0.72
C SER A 105 19.51 18.53 -0.15
N PHE A 106 19.64 17.32 -0.70
CA PHE A 106 19.01 16.13 -0.17
C PHE A 106 19.46 15.84 1.27
N SER A 107 20.76 15.98 1.55
CA SER A 107 21.33 15.78 2.89
C SER A 107 20.72 16.68 3.97
N SER A 108 20.14 17.83 3.59
CA SER A 108 19.44 18.70 4.55
C SER A 108 18.03 18.20 4.93
N LYS A 109 17.51 17.17 4.26
CA LYS A 109 16.17 16.61 4.48
C LYS A 109 16.18 15.32 5.30
N VAL A 110 17.34 14.76 5.54
CA VAL A 110 17.51 13.50 6.28
C VAL A 110 18.41 13.72 7.49
N GLU A 111 18.14 13.00 8.58
CA GLU A 111 18.89 13.12 9.84
C GLU A 111 20.08 12.13 9.91
N PHE A 112 20.50 11.60 8.76
CA PHE A 112 21.54 10.58 8.66
C PHE A 112 22.75 11.13 7.89
N ASP A 113 23.94 10.60 8.20
CA ASP A 113 25.18 10.96 7.53
C ASP A 113 25.26 10.28 6.16
N VAL A 114 24.47 10.81 5.22
CA VAL A 114 24.42 10.41 3.82
C VAL A 114 24.48 11.64 2.92
N GLU A 115 25.25 11.54 1.84
CA GLU A 115 25.45 12.63 0.89
C GLU A 115 24.45 12.61 -0.25
N THR A 116 24.00 11.43 -0.66
CA THR A 116 23.18 11.22 -1.87
C THR A 116 21.90 10.45 -1.59
N PRO A 117 20.85 10.66 -2.44
CA PRO A 117 19.63 9.84 -2.40
C PRO A 117 19.92 8.33 -2.55
N VAL A 118 20.91 7.94 -3.35
CA VAL A 118 21.31 6.53 -3.53
C VAL A 118 21.79 5.93 -2.21
N GLN A 119 22.70 6.61 -1.52
CA GLN A 119 23.23 6.16 -0.22
C GLN A 119 22.12 6.04 0.82
N TYR A 120 21.15 6.96 0.80
CA TYR A 120 20.01 6.89 1.71
C TYR A 120 19.11 5.68 1.43
N ALA A 121 18.78 5.42 0.16
CA ALA A 121 17.99 4.25 -0.20
C ALA A 121 18.70 2.94 0.17
N ASP A 122 20.02 2.86 -0.06
CA ASP A 122 20.82 1.71 0.36
C ASP A 122 20.83 1.53 1.88
N LEU A 123 20.98 2.61 2.66
CA LEU A 123 20.89 2.58 4.13
C LEU A 123 19.55 1.97 4.59
N ILE A 124 18.43 2.40 3.99
CA ILE A 124 17.09 1.87 4.33
C ILE A 124 17.02 0.38 3.98
N PHE A 125 17.47 -0.04 2.79
CA PHE A 125 17.46 -1.44 2.40
C PHE A 125 18.38 -2.31 3.25
N ASP A 126 19.52 -1.80 3.70
CA ASP A 126 20.39 -2.50 4.65
C ASP A 126 19.66 -2.72 6.00
N LYS A 127 18.95 -1.71 6.49
CA LYS A 127 18.16 -1.84 7.72
C LYS A 127 17.01 -2.85 7.58
N ILE A 128 16.32 -2.86 6.44
CA ILE A 128 15.32 -3.90 6.15
C ILE A 128 15.98 -5.28 6.11
N GLY A 129 17.17 -5.39 5.47
CA GLY A 129 17.95 -6.62 5.41
C GLY A 129 18.33 -7.15 6.80
N ASP A 130 18.81 -6.29 7.68
CA ASP A 130 19.12 -6.61 9.08
C ASP A 130 17.90 -7.17 9.82
N ILE A 131 16.74 -6.52 9.67
CA ILE A 131 15.48 -6.94 10.31
C ILE A 131 15.04 -8.32 9.80
N VAL A 132 15.06 -8.55 8.49
CA VAL A 132 14.70 -9.85 7.92
C VAL A 132 15.67 -10.94 8.37
N ALA A 133 16.98 -10.66 8.40
CA ALA A 133 18.00 -11.61 8.83
C ALA A 133 17.87 -11.97 10.32
N GLN A 134 17.59 -10.98 11.18
CA GLN A 134 17.39 -11.18 12.62
C GLN A 134 16.11 -11.96 12.94
N ASN A 135 15.13 -11.94 12.04
CA ASN A 135 13.81 -12.57 12.21
C ASN A 135 13.54 -13.65 11.15
N CYS A 136 14.56 -14.34 10.65
CA CYS A 136 14.47 -15.26 9.52
C CYS A 136 13.54 -16.46 9.73
N ASP A 137 13.21 -16.81 10.97
CA ASP A 137 12.19 -17.81 11.31
C ASP A 137 10.77 -17.36 10.96
N TYR A 138 10.51 -16.05 10.93
CA TYR A 138 9.20 -15.43 10.74
C TYR A 138 9.09 -14.60 9.47
N LEU A 139 10.21 -14.07 8.97
CA LEU A 139 10.29 -13.18 7.81
C LEU A 139 11.15 -13.77 6.70
N ALA A 140 10.78 -13.47 5.47
CA ALA A 140 11.62 -13.74 4.31
C ALA A 140 11.38 -12.68 3.23
N PHE A 141 12.40 -12.39 2.43
CA PHE A 141 12.20 -11.59 1.22
C PHE A 141 11.37 -12.35 0.19
N ALA A 142 10.62 -11.60 -0.61
CA ALA A 142 9.95 -12.08 -1.80
C ALA A 142 10.09 -11.06 -2.93
N ARG A 143 10.45 -11.55 -4.12
CA ARG A 143 10.63 -10.76 -5.35
C ARG A 143 9.71 -11.24 -6.48
N THR A 144 9.03 -12.37 -6.27
CA THR A 144 8.14 -12.98 -7.25
C THR A 144 6.87 -13.49 -6.58
N PRO A 145 5.75 -13.61 -7.31
CA PRO A 145 4.53 -14.22 -6.79
C PRO A 145 4.75 -15.62 -6.19
N ALA A 146 5.58 -16.45 -6.84
CA ALA A 146 5.88 -17.79 -6.36
C ALA A 146 6.56 -17.79 -4.99
N GLN A 147 7.48 -16.86 -4.74
CA GLN A 147 8.15 -16.72 -3.44
C GLN A 147 7.17 -16.30 -2.33
N LEU A 148 6.21 -15.40 -2.61
CA LEU A 148 5.17 -15.01 -1.66
C LEU A 148 4.34 -16.21 -1.19
N TYR A 149 3.88 -17.04 -2.13
CA TYR A 149 3.13 -18.26 -1.81
C TYR A 149 3.99 -19.28 -1.05
N ALA A 150 5.26 -19.46 -1.43
CA ALA A 150 6.18 -20.35 -0.74
C ALA A 150 6.45 -19.91 0.70
N ASN A 151 6.63 -18.61 0.94
CA ASN A 151 6.81 -18.05 2.28
C ASN A 151 5.57 -18.28 3.14
N LYS A 152 4.36 -17.99 2.62
CA LYS A 152 3.10 -18.27 3.32
C LYS A 152 2.97 -19.75 3.69
N GLN A 153 3.27 -20.66 2.76
CA GLN A 153 3.22 -22.10 3.00
C GLN A 153 4.22 -22.54 4.09
N SER A 154 5.37 -21.87 4.19
CA SER A 154 6.36 -22.14 5.23
C SER A 154 6.05 -21.43 6.58
N GLY A 155 4.94 -20.70 6.67
CA GLY A 155 4.53 -19.95 7.86
C GLY A 155 5.28 -18.63 8.08
N ARG A 156 6.03 -18.17 7.08
CA ARG A 156 6.76 -16.88 7.12
C ARG A 156 6.00 -15.79 6.41
N LYS A 157 6.14 -14.57 6.93
CA LYS A 157 5.65 -13.35 6.29
C LYS A 157 6.68 -12.87 5.27
N SER A 158 6.20 -12.24 4.20
CA SER A 158 7.04 -11.76 3.11
C SER A 158 7.25 -10.26 3.19
N ILE A 159 8.50 -9.85 2.96
CA ILE A 159 8.89 -8.47 2.75
C ILE A 159 9.28 -8.32 1.28
N MET A 160 8.58 -7.46 0.55
CA MET A 160 9.00 -6.96 -0.76
C MET A 160 9.66 -5.59 -0.60
N LEU A 161 10.50 -5.21 -1.54
CA LEU A 161 11.17 -3.92 -1.54
C LEU A 161 10.64 -3.02 -2.66
N GLY A 162 10.46 -1.74 -2.38
CA GLY A 162 10.14 -0.71 -3.34
C GLY A 162 10.92 0.57 -3.09
N ILE A 163 10.88 1.48 -4.04
CA ILE A 163 11.38 2.85 -3.87
C ILE A 163 10.21 3.79 -4.01
N GLU A 164 10.04 4.69 -3.05
CA GLU A 164 9.15 5.82 -3.20
C GLU A 164 9.94 7.10 -3.41
N ASN A 165 9.71 7.72 -4.57
CA ASN A 165 10.40 8.82 -5.19
C ASN A 165 11.64 8.39 -6.00
N GLY A 166 11.50 8.42 -7.32
CA GLY A 166 12.58 8.15 -8.27
C GLY A 166 13.78 9.11 -8.16
N LEU A 167 13.76 10.06 -7.23
CA LEU A 167 14.93 10.84 -6.82
C LEU A 167 16.12 9.93 -6.46
N ALA A 168 15.86 8.69 -6.00
CA ALA A 168 16.87 7.67 -5.75
C ALA A 168 17.73 7.36 -6.99
N ILE A 169 17.22 7.57 -8.21
CA ILE A 169 17.97 7.30 -9.45
C ILE A 169 19.07 8.33 -9.65
N HIS A 170 18.95 9.51 -9.06
CA HIS A 170 20.00 10.51 -8.97
C HIS A 170 20.65 10.85 -10.33
N HIS A 171 19.82 10.98 -11.36
CA HIS A 171 20.19 11.29 -12.75
C HIS A 171 21.23 10.32 -13.37
N ASP A 172 21.27 9.07 -12.91
CA ASP A 172 22.13 8.02 -13.44
C ASP A 172 21.35 6.71 -13.65
N LEU A 173 21.17 6.28 -14.89
CA LEU A 173 20.44 5.05 -15.25
C LEU A 173 21.04 3.78 -14.63
N ALA A 174 22.34 3.76 -14.32
CA ALA A 174 22.97 2.62 -13.66
C ALA A 174 22.36 2.35 -12.28
N ASN A 175 21.76 3.36 -11.64
CA ASN A 175 21.09 3.21 -10.35
C ASN A 175 19.77 2.42 -10.47
N VAL A 176 19.11 2.39 -11.64
CA VAL A 176 17.95 1.53 -11.84
C VAL A 176 18.37 0.05 -11.75
N GLU A 177 19.47 -0.32 -12.41
CA GLU A 177 20.00 -1.69 -12.35
C GLU A 177 20.55 -2.01 -10.94
N HIS A 178 21.25 -1.06 -10.30
CA HIS A 178 21.71 -1.21 -8.91
C HIS A 178 20.55 -1.60 -7.98
N PHE A 179 19.46 -0.86 -8.00
CA PHE A 179 18.30 -1.15 -7.14
C PHE A 179 17.53 -2.41 -7.57
N ALA A 180 17.50 -2.73 -8.86
CA ALA A 180 16.96 -4.02 -9.34
C ALA A 180 17.75 -5.20 -8.73
N GLN A 181 19.09 -5.09 -8.66
CA GLN A 181 19.95 -6.08 -8.00
C GLN A 181 19.71 -6.16 -6.48
N ARG A 182 19.38 -5.02 -5.83
CA ARG A 182 18.92 -5.00 -4.42
C ARG A 182 17.61 -5.74 -4.23
N GLY A 183 16.83 -5.92 -5.31
CA GLY A 183 15.62 -6.73 -5.34
C GLY A 183 14.32 -5.96 -5.13
N ILE A 184 14.31 -4.70 -5.49
CA ILE A 184 13.06 -3.94 -5.55
C ILE A 184 12.10 -4.53 -6.59
N VAL A 185 10.81 -4.32 -6.40
CA VAL A 185 9.76 -4.75 -7.34
C VAL A 185 9.13 -3.59 -8.09
N TYR A 186 9.26 -2.36 -7.60
CA TYR A 186 8.80 -1.15 -8.27
C TYR A 186 9.58 0.11 -7.85
N ILE A 187 9.42 1.17 -8.66
CA ILE A 187 9.82 2.55 -8.32
C ILE A 187 8.62 3.45 -8.55
N THR A 188 8.22 4.21 -7.53
CA THR A 188 7.29 5.34 -7.66
C THR A 188 8.06 6.51 -8.26
N LEU A 189 7.66 6.97 -9.46
CA LEU A 189 8.50 7.87 -10.27
C LEU A 189 8.80 9.21 -9.61
N CYS A 190 7.89 9.75 -8.80
CA CYS A 190 8.08 10.97 -8.02
C CYS A 190 7.31 10.90 -6.70
N HIS A 191 7.53 11.90 -5.83
CA HIS A 191 6.74 12.10 -4.61
C HIS A 191 6.05 13.49 -4.63
N ASN A 192 6.06 14.25 -3.54
CA ASN A 192 5.37 15.54 -3.43
C ASN A 192 6.17 16.72 -4.02
N GLY A 193 6.76 16.54 -5.18
CA GLY A 193 7.49 17.56 -5.94
C GLY A 193 8.06 16.96 -7.21
N ASP A 194 8.32 17.81 -8.21
CA ASP A 194 8.97 17.39 -9.46
C ASP A 194 10.40 16.95 -9.16
N ASN A 195 10.85 15.92 -9.86
CA ASN A 195 12.23 15.45 -9.83
C ASN A 195 12.78 15.31 -11.27
N ASP A 196 13.94 14.71 -11.45
CA ASP A 196 14.56 14.56 -12.77
C ASP A 196 13.74 13.67 -13.74
N ILE A 197 12.81 12.87 -13.22
CA ILE A 197 12.04 11.88 -13.99
C ILE A 197 10.73 12.47 -14.51
N CYS A 198 9.94 13.10 -13.64
CA CYS A 198 8.62 13.59 -14.03
C CYS A 198 8.04 14.63 -13.07
N ASP A 199 6.96 15.25 -13.52
CA ASP A 199 6.17 16.16 -12.71
C ASP A 199 5.27 15.40 -11.73
N SER A 200 5.20 15.92 -10.50
CA SER A 200 4.34 15.44 -9.42
C SER A 200 2.96 16.11 -9.48
N ALA A 201 1.94 15.44 -8.96
CA ALA A 201 0.61 16.02 -8.72
C ALA A 201 0.63 17.23 -7.77
N ARG A 202 1.71 17.40 -6.98
CA ARG A 202 1.97 18.52 -6.09
C ARG A 202 3.21 19.32 -6.49
N GLY A 203 3.69 19.11 -7.73
CA GLY A 203 4.84 19.81 -8.31
C GLY A 203 4.50 21.15 -8.98
N ASN A 204 5.47 21.66 -9.72
CA ASN A 204 5.39 22.96 -10.41
C ASN A 204 5.21 22.80 -11.93
N ASN A 205 5.01 21.59 -12.43
CA ASN A 205 4.90 21.29 -13.86
C ASN A 205 6.19 21.65 -14.64
N THR A 206 7.33 21.25 -14.12
CA THR A 206 8.68 21.61 -14.60
C THR A 206 8.98 21.04 -15.99
N HIS A 207 8.55 19.79 -16.24
CA HIS A 207 8.80 19.04 -17.48
C HIS A 207 7.61 19.00 -18.42
N HIS A 208 6.43 19.47 -17.99
CA HIS A 208 5.16 19.28 -18.68
C HIS A 208 4.84 17.79 -18.93
N GLY A 209 5.13 16.94 -17.93
CA GLY A 209 4.94 15.50 -17.96
C GLY A 209 6.18 14.72 -17.56
N VAL A 210 6.49 13.65 -18.28
CA VAL A 210 7.72 12.87 -18.13
C VAL A 210 8.86 13.55 -18.87
N SER A 211 10.04 13.68 -18.23
CA SER A 211 11.25 14.24 -18.87
C SER A 211 11.90 13.26 -19.85
N ASP A 212 12.83 13.74 -20.67
CA ASP A 212 13.65 12.87 -21.56
C ASP A 212 14.45 11.84 -20.77
N PHE A 213 14.92 12.19 -19.57
CA PHE A 213 15.57 11.23 -18.66
C PHE A 213 14.56 10.24 -18.07
N GLY A 214 13.37 10.72 -17.70
CA GLY A 214 12.30 9.88 -17.19
C GLY A 214 11.83 8.83 -18.20
N GLU A 215 11.79 9.16 -19.51
CA GLU A 215 11.52 8.17 -20.54
C GLU A 215 12.57 7.05 -20.53
N GLN A 216 13.86 7.37 -20.39
CA GLN A 216 14.94 6.39 -20.32
C GLN A 216 14.80 5.51 -19.06
N VAL A 217 14.46 6.12 -17.90
CA VAL A 217 14.21 5.39 -16.64
C VAL A 217 13.06 4.40 -16.81
N ILE A 218 11.92 4.81 -17.36
CA ILE A 218 10.77 3.91 -17.59
C ILE A 218 11.14 2.75 -18.50
N ARG A 219 11.87 3.01 -19.60
CA ARG A 219 12.32 1.96 -20.50
C ARG A 219 13.28 0.98 -19.84
N GLU A 220 14.18 1.48 -18.99
CA GLU A 220 15.11 0.67 -18.24
C GLU A 220 14.40 -0.18 -17.16
N MET A 221 13.42 0.39 -16.47
CA MET A 221 12.55 -0.37 -15.56
C MET A 221 11.84 -1.52 -16.29
N ASN A 222 11.29 -1.27 -17.48
CA ASN A 222 10.67 -2.33 -18.27
C ASN A 222 11.69 -3.40 -18.69
N ARG A 223 12.91 -3.01 -19.08
CA ARG A 223 13.99 -3.96 -19.43
C ARG A 223 14.36 -4.87 -18.27
N LEU A 224 14.32 -4.35 -17.05
CA LEU A 224 14.70 -5.05 -15.82
C LEU A 224 13.53 -5.79 -15.13
N GLY A 225 12.30 -5.68 -15.66
CA GLY A 225 11.13 -6.32 -15.07
C GLY A 225 10.65 -5.65 -13.78
N LEU A 226 10.88 -4.35 -13.64
CA LEU A 226 10.39 -3.53 -12.53
C LEU A 226 9.07 -2.87 -12.91
N MET A 227 8.09 -2.90 -11.99
CA MET A 227 6.83 -2.20 -12.18
C MET A 227 7.04 -0.69 -12.08
N VAL A 228 6.42 0.06 -12.99
CA VAL A 228 6.36 1.52 -12.95
C VAL A 228 5.18 1.92 -12.09
N ASP A 229 5.44 2.63 -10.98
CA ASP A 229 4.39 3.12 -10.08
C ASP A 229 4.15 4.61 -10.30
N LEU A 230 2.90 4.97 -10.56
CA LEU A 230 2.46 6.35 -10.85
C LEU A 230 1.68 7.00 -9.71
N SER A 231 1.69 6.43 -8.52
CA SER A 231 1.28 7.18 -7.34
C SER A 231 2.10 8.47 -7.25
N HIS A 232 1.51 9.58 -6.86
CA HIS A 232 2.08 10.94 -6.85
C HIS A 232 2.29 11.63 -8.21
N ALA A 233 2.29 10.93 -9.33
CA ALA A 233 2.52 11.54 -10.64
C ALA A 233 1.43 12.56 -11.02
N SER A 234 1.82 13.63 -11.71
CA SER A 234 0.86 14.56 -12.32
C SER A 234 0.00 13.82 -13.36
N GLU A 235 -1.17 14.37 -13.68
CA GLU A 235 -2.03 13.77 -14.69
C GLU A 235 -1.31 13.63 -16.04
N LYS A 236 -0.51 14.64 -16.43
CA LYS A 236 0.27 14.58 -17.67
C LYS A 236 1.36 13.52 -17.61
N SER A 237 2.12 13.45 -16.50
CA SER A 237 3.13 12.40 -16.28
C SER A 237 2.52 11.00 -16.32
N PHE A 238 1.31 10.84 -15.76
CA PHE A 238 0.58 9.59 -15.77
C PHE A 238 0.31 9.11 -17.22
N TYR A 239 -0.24 9.99 -18.08
CA TYR A 239 -0.54 9.60 -19.46
C TYR A 239 0.73 9.42 -20.31
N ASP A 240 1.77 10.21 -20.07
CA ASP A 240 3.06 10.02 -20.76
C ASP A 240 3.68 8.67 -20.40
N ALA A 241 3.73 8.33 -19.11
CA ALA A 241 4.26 7.05 -18.67
C ALA A 241 3.47 5.86 -19.23
N LEU A 242 2.12 5.97 -19.34
CA LEU A 242 1.28 4.98 -20.01
C LEU A 242 1.64 4.77 -21.49
N GLN A 243 2.06 5.82 -22.18
CA GLN A 243 2.47 5.73 -23.59
C GLN A 243 3.89 5.16 -23.74
N ILE A 244 4.80 5.52 -22.82
CA ILE A 244 6.21 5.12 -22.84
C ILE A 244 6.37 3.65 -22.43
N SER A 245 5.67 3.23 -21.37
CA SER A 245 5.83 1.88 -20.81
C SER A 245 5.32 0.81 -21.77
N SER A 246 6.15 -0.21 -21.99
CA SER A 246 5.79 -1.40 -22.76
C SER A 246 5.08 -2.46 -21.91
N THR A 247 5.04 -2.30 -20.60
CA THR A 247 4.41 -3.20 -19.62
C THR A 247 3.26 -2.51 -18.89
N PRO A 248 2.33 -3.26 -18.29
CA PRO A 248 1.32 -2.67 -17.41
C PRO A 248 1.98 -1.87 -16.29
N ILE A 249 1.34 -0.77 -15.90
CA ILE A 249 1.77 0.11 -14.80
C ILE A 249 0.86 -0.02 -13.60
N VAL A 250 1.30 0.47 -12.46
CA VAL A 250 0.56 0.42 -11.20
C VAL A 250 0.40 1.81 -10.57
N CYS A 251 -0.57 1.94 -9.68
CA CYS A 251 -0.61 2.99 -8.66
C CYS A 251 -0.66 2.29 -7.31
N SER A 252 0.46 2.28 -6.59
CA SER A 252 0.65 1.49 -5.37
C SER A 252 -0.23 1.96 -4.21
N HIS A 253 -0.61 3.26 -4.19
CA HIS A 253 -1.44 3.89 -3.15
C HIS A 253 -2.10 5.17 -3.70
N SER A 254 -3.30 5.05 -4.31
CA SER A 254 -4.04 6.19 -4.90
C SER A 254 -5.54 5.95 -4.84
N SER A 255 -6.29 6.93 -4.35
CA SER A 255 -7.75 6.87 -4.22
C SER A 255 -8.47 7.53 -5.41
N CYS A 256 -9.79 7.74 -5.33
CA CYS A 256 -10.63 8.21 -6.44
C CYS A 256 -10.94 9.70 -6.30
N ARG A 257 -10.62 10.49 -7.33
CA ARG A 257 -10.88 11.95 -7.36
C ARG A 257 -12.37 12.28 -7.35
N ALA A 258 -13.20 11.42 -7.92
CA ALA A 258 -14.65 11.60 -7.92
C ALA A 258 -15.26 11.64 -6.51
N LEU A 259 -14.67 10.96 -5.52
CA LEU A 259 -15.14 10.95 -4.13
C LEU A 259 -14.42 11.98 -3.26
N CYS A 260 -13.13 12.21 -3.50
CA CYS A 260 -12.34 13.22 -2.81
C CYS A 260 -11.47 13.95 -3.83
N ASP A 261 -11.91 15.13 -4.25
CA ASP A 261 -11.27 15.93 -5.30
C ASP A 261 -10.00 16.62 -4.75
N VAL A 262 -8.90 15.86 -4.83
CA VAL A 262 -7.53 16.29 -4.52
C VAL A 262 -6.60 15.82 -5.63
N PRO A 263 -5.50 16.55 -5.94
CA PRO A 263 -4.62 16.24 -7.08
C PRO A 263 -3.99 14.84 -7.03
N ARG A 264 -3.81 14.28 -5.82
CA ARG A 264 -3.21 12.95 -5.60
C ARG A 264 -4.13 11.79 -5.99
N ASN A 265 -5.44 12.03 -6.06
CA ASN A 265 -6.41 11.01 -6.42
C ASN A 265 -6.56 10.90 -7.95
N LEU A 266 -6.81 9.67 -8.41
CA LEU A 266 -7.01 9.36 -9.82
C LEU A 266 -8.40 9.77 -10.30
N THR A 267 -8.47 10.35 -11.48
CA THR A 267 -9.74 10.57 -12.18
C THR A 267 -10.28 9.25 -12.72
N ASP A 268 -11.58 9.19 -13.01
CA ASP A 268 -12.19 8.02 -13.62
C ASP A 268 -11.56 7.69 -14.99
N ASP A 269 -11.12 8.71 -15.74
CA ASP A 269 -10.44 8.51 -17.01
C ASP A 269 -9.03 7.95 -16.83
N GLN A 270 -8.30 8.37 -15.80
CA GLN A 270 -7.02 7.74 -15.44
C GLN A 270 -7.21 6.26 -15.03
N LEU A 271 -8.24 5.96 -14.24
CA LEU A 271 -8.58 4.57 -13.89
C LEU A 271 -8.87 3.73 -15.14
N ARG A 272 -9.70 4.24 -16.06
CA ARG A 272 -10.01 3.55 -17.34
C ARG A 272 -8.76 3.33 -18.18
N ALA A 273 -7.89 4.35 -18.30
CA ALA A 273 -6.66 4.26 -19.07
C ALA A 273 -5.69 3.24 -18.48
N LEU A 274 -5.55 3.21 -17.13
CA LEU A 274 -4.76 2.23 -16.40
C LEU A 274 -5.25 0.81 -16.67
N ALA A 275 -6.56 0.57 -16.51
CA ALA A 275 -7.18 -0.74 -16.72
C ALA A 275 -7.06 -1.22 -18.17
N ALA A 276 -7.25 -0.33 -19.14
CA ALA A 276 -7.09 -0.63 -20.57
C ALA A 276 -5.68 -1.12 -20.93
N ARG A 277 -4.66 -0.77 -20.14
CA ARG A 277 -3.28 -1.26 -20.26
C ARG A 277 -2.97 -2.44 -19.33
N GLY A 278 -3.99 -3.03 -18.68
CA GLY A 278 -3.85 -4.18 -17.79
C GLY A 278 -3.32 -3.84 -16.39
N GLY A 279 -3.19 -2.56 -16.05
CA GLY A 279 -2.67 -2.08 -14.78
C GLY A 279 -3.61 -2.27 -13.59
N VAL A 280 -3.18 -1.82 -12.41
CA VAL A 280 -3.92 -1.91 -11.15
C VAL A 280 -3.74 -0.64 -10.31
N ALA A 281 -4.81 -0.15 -9.71
CA ALA A 281 -4.79 0.94 -8.72
C ALA A 281 -5.13 0.40 -7.34
N GLN A 282 -4.32 0.79 -6.34
CA GLN A 282 -4.52 0.41 -4.95
C GLN A 282 -5.05 1.60 -4.16
N VAL A 283 -6.15 1.40 -3.45
CA VAL A 283 -6.74 2.44 -2.59
C VAL A 283 -5.82 2.68 -1.41
N THR A 284 -5.50 3.96 -1.15
CA THR A 284 -4.70 4.37 0.01
C THR A 284 -5.57 4.60 1.24
N LEU A 285 -4.98 4.47 2.43
CA LEU A 285 -5.63 4.77 3.71
C LEU A 285 -5.25 6.14 4.29
N TYR A 286 -4.64 7.03 3.50
CA TYR A 286 -4.43 8.41 3.94
C TYR A 286 -5.78 9.14 4.03
N HIS A 287 -6.14 9.57 5.25
CA HIS A 287 -7.45 10.15 5.54
C HIS A 287 -7.81 11.34 4.63
N GLY A 288 -6.83 12.22 4.31
CA GLY A 288 -7.04 13.41 3.46
C GLY A 288 -7.28 13.09 1.98
N PHE A 289 -7.05 11.84 1.53
CA PHE A 289 -7.39 11.39 0.17
C PHE A 289 -8.69 10.61 0.11
N LEU A 290 -9.23 10.23 1.26
CA LEU A 290 -10.54 9.60 1.36
C LEU A 290 -11.65 10.63 1.62
N ARG A 291 -11.38 11.63 2.48
CA ARG A 291 -12.32 12.71 2.81
C ARG A 291 -11.62 14.04 3.00
N LYS A 292 -12.22 15.12 2.49
CA LYS A 292 -11.66 16.48 2.61
C LYS A 292 -11.66 17.04 4.05
N ASP A 293 -12.56 16.52 4.90
CA ASP A 293 -12.62 16.92 6.33
C ASP A 293 -11.61 16.17 7.22
N GLY A 294 -10.93 15.16 6.67
CA GLY A 294 -9.95 14.36 7.40
C GLY A 294 -10.52 13.35 8.40
N GLU A 295 -11.85 13.19 8.47
CA GLU A 295 -12.55 12.28 9.39
C GLU A 295 -12.87 10.93 8.73
N ALA A 296 -11.94 10.40 7.94
CA ALA A 296 -12.15 9.15 7.21
C ALA A 296 -12.15 7.91 8.12
N ASP A 297 -12.94 6.93 7.70
CA ASP A 297 -12.97 5.61 8.33
C ASP A 297 -12.93 4.48 7.27
N ILE A 298 -12.96 3.24 7.75
CA ILE A 298 -12.94 2.03 6.90
C ILE A 298 -14.03 2.03 5.82
N LEU A 299 -15.20 2.65 6.08
CA LEU A 299 -16.29 2.69 5.11
C LEU A 299 -15.99 3.66 3.96
N ASP A 300 -15.23 4.73 4.23
CA ASP A 300 -14.75 5.63 3.18
C ASP A 300 -13.74 4.91 2.28
N ALA A 301 -12.80 4.14 2.85
CA ALA A 301 -11.87 3.33 2.06
C ALA A 301 -12.61 2.31 1.18
N ILE A 302 -13.63 1.64 1.73
CA ILE A 302 -14.50 0.74 0.97
C ILE A 302 -15.26 1.49 -0.12
N ALA A 303 -15.77 2.69 0.14
CA ALA A 303 -16.46 3.47 -0.88
C ALA A 303 -15.54 3.82 -2.07
N HIS A 304 -14.29 4.19 -1.81
CA HIS A 304 -13.29 4.42 -2.86
C HIS A 304 -12.99 3.14 -3.65
N LEU A 305 -12.86 1.99 -2.98
CA LEU A 305 -12.68 0.70 -3.64
C LEU A 305 -13.88 0.36 -4.54
N GLU A 306 -15.10 0.49 -4.02
CA GLU A 306 -16.34 0.19 -4.77
C GLU A 306 -16.53 1.15 -5.96
N HIS A 307 -16.17 2.44 -5.80
CA HIS A 307 -16.16 3.38 -6.91
C HIS A 307 -15.18 2.92 -8.01
N ALA A 308 -13.93 2.63 -7.66
CA ALA A 308 -12.95 2.15 -8.63
C ALA A 308 -13.42 0.86 -9.32
N ILE A 309 -13.97 -0.11 -8.58
CA ILE A 309 -14.56 -1.33 -9.15
C ILE A 309 -15.67 -0.99 -10.15
N SER A 310 -16.54 -0.03 -9.84
CA SER A 310 -17.63 0.38 -10.74
C SER A 310 -17.14 0.98 -12.06
N ILE A 311 -15.94 1.58 -12.06
CA ILE A 311 -15.33 2.22 -13.23
C ILE A 311 -14.54 1.21 -14.08
N VAL A 312 -13.75 0.32 -13.45
CA VAL A 312 -12.77 -0.51 -14.15
C VAL A 312 -12.90 -2.01 -13.91
N GLY A 313 -13.84 -2.43 -13.07
CA GLY A 313 -14.02 -3.84 -12.70
C GLY A 313 -13.05 -4.30 -11.62
N ILE A 314 -13.34 -5.50 -11.10
CA ILE A 314 -12.67 -6.09 -9.94
C ILE A 314 -11.19 -6.44 -10.20
N ASP A 315 -10.79 -6.62 -11.45
CA ASP A 315 -9.45 -7.10 -11.83
C ASP A 315 -8.37 -6.01 -11.80
N HIS A 316 -8.75 -4.74 -11.54
CA HIS A 316 -7.86 -3.59 -11.64
C HIS A 316 -7.73 -2.77 -10.34
N VAL A 317 -8.16 -3.32 -9.22
CA VAL A 317 -8.19 -2.62 -7.93
C VAL A 317 -7.64 -3.47 -6.79
N GLY A 318 -7.21 -2.80 -5.71
CA GLY A 318 -6.77 -3.44 -4.46
C GLY A 318 -6.53 -2.44 -3.35
N LEU A 319 -5.67 -2.79 -2.39
CA LEU A 319 -5.33 -1.99 -1.21
C LEU A 319 -3.82 -1.77 -1.11
N GLY A 320 -3.41 -0.51 -0.94
CA GLY A 320 -2.06 -0.09 -0.57
C GLY A 320 -2.16 0.90 0.57
N THR A 321 -1.82 0.47 1.78
CA THR A 321 -2.24 1.14 3.01
C THR A 321 -1.64 2.50 3.21
N ASP A 322 -0.41 2.71 2.74
CA ASP A 322 0.36 3.92 3.02
C ASP A 322 0.64 4.06 4.54
N PHE A 323 0.68 2.92 5.24
CA PHE A 323 1.00 2.90 6.67
C PHE A 323 2.37 3.50 6.93
N ASP A 324 2.43 4.36 7.94
CA ASP A 324 3.59 5.15 8.32
C ASP A 324 3.96 6.28 7.33
N GLY A 325 3.31 6.35 6.14
CA GLY A 325 3.32 7.48 5.21
C GLY A 325 2.07 8.36 5.31
N ASP A 326 1.59 8.60 6.53
CA ASP A 326 0.32 9.26 6.88
C ASP A 326 -0.94 8.38 6.68
N GLY A 327 -0.81 7.12 6.25
CA GLY A 327 -1.90 6.15 6.21
C GLY A 327 -2.33 5.71 7.61
N GLY A 328 -3.57 5.22 7.69
CA GLY A 328 -4.18 4.80 8.96
C GLY A 328 -5.43 5.60 9.28
N ILE A 329 -6.57 4.89 9.37
CA ILE A 329 -7.89 5.50 9.55
C ILE A 329 -8.67 4.72 10.62
N ARG A 330 -9.73 5.30 11.14
CA ARG A 330 -10.58 4.62 12.11
C ARG A 330 -11.13 3.29 11.56
N GLY A 331 -10.83 2.18 12.26
CA GLY A 331 -11.19 0.82 11.85
C GLY A 331 -10.23 0.16 10.85
N LEU A 332 -9.12 0.84 10.53
CA LEU A 332 -7.91 0.35 9.87
C LEU A 332 -6.73 1.23 10.33
N ALA A 333 -6.52 1.29 11.63
CA ALA A 333 -5.53 2.19 12.22
C ALA A 333 -4.09 1.68 12.04
N ASP A 334 -3.91 0.38 12.02
CA ASP A 334 -2.62 -0.26 11.78
C ASP A 334 -2.80 -1.67 11.18
N SER A 335 -1.70 -2.35 10.92
CA SER A 335 -1.68 -3.69 10.32
C SER A 335 -2.47 -4.74 11.12
N SER A 336 -2.68 -4.58 12.42
CA SER A 336 -3.47 -5.53 13.22
C SER A 336 -4.97 -5.54 12.91
N GLU A 337 -5.47 -4.48 12.28
CA GLU A 337 -6.88 -4.30 11.95
C GLU A 337 -7.26 -4.73 10.52
N LEU A 338 -6.32 -5.20 9.70
CA LEU A 338 -6.56 -5.55 8.29
C LEU A 338 -7.64 -6.63 8.10
N ILE A 339 -7.87 -7.49 9.08
CA ILE A 339 -9.00 -8.45 9.06
C ILE A 339 -10.35 -7.73 8.94
N LEU A 340 -10.49 -6.53 9.51
CA LEU A 340 -11.74 -5.76 9.48
C LEU A 340 -12.10 -5.32 8.05
N PHE A 341 -11.09 -5.07 7.20
CA PHE A 341 -11.33 -4.78 5.79
C PHE A 341 -11.97 -5.97 5.07
N THR A 342 -11.44 -7.18 5.27
CA THR A 342 -12.04 -8.42 4.75
C THR A 342 -13.46 -8.64 5.29
N GLN A 343 -13.69 -8.37 6.56
CA GLN A 343 -15.03 -8.45 7.17
C GLN A 343 -16.02 -7.52 6.46
N GLN A 344 -15.61 -6.30 6.10
CA GLN A 344 -16.45 -5.36 5.35
C GLN A 344 -16.77 -5.87 3.95
N LEU A 345 -15.81 -6.49 3.25
CA LEU A 345 -16.03 -7.06 1.92
C LEU A 345 -16.98 -8.27 1.98
N LEU A 346 -16.84 -9.15 2.97
CA LEU A 346 -17.75 -10.28 3.19
C LEU A 346 -19.18 -9.82 3.49
N ARG A 347 -19.38 -8.77 4.31
CA ARG A 347 -20.69 -8.15 4.56
C ARG A 347 -21.36 -7.64 3.28
N ARG A 348 -20.57 -7.15 2.32
CA ARG A 348 -21.01 -6.67 1.01
C ARG A 348 -21.20 -7.78 -0.01
N LYS A 349 -21.00 -9.06 0.43
CA LYS A 349 -21.21 -10.26 -0.40
C LYS A 349 -20.22 -10.39 -1.56
N TYR A 350 -19.04 -9.78 -1.46
CA TYR A 350 -17.94 -10.13 -2.37
C TYR A 350 -17.61 -11.62 -2.25
N SER A 351 -17.36 -12.27 -3.37
CA SER A 351 -16.90 -13.65 -3.38
C SER A 351 -15.48 -13.76 -2.80
N GLU A 352 -15.11 -14.92 -2.26
CA GLU A 352 -13.74 -15.16 -1.79
C GLU A 352 -12.71 -14.93 -2.92
N THR A 353 -13.07 -15.26 -4.16
CA THR A 353 -12.22 -15.01 -5.33
C THR A 353 -12.00 -13.52 -5.57
N ASP A 354 -13.06 -12.70 -5.46
CA ASP A 354 -12.93 -11.24 -5.63
C ASP A 354 -12.13 -10.61 -4.49
N ILE A 355 -12.35 -11.07 -3.26
CA ILE A 355 -11.57 -10.61 -2.10
C ILE A 355 -10.08 -10.97 -2.26
N ALA A 356 -9.78 -12.17 -2.77
CA ALA A 356 -8.39 -12.58 -3.04
C ALA A 356 -7.73 -11.73 -4.14
N LYS A 357 -8.47 -11.30 -5.16
CA LYS A 357 -7.99 -10.36 -6.17
C LYS A 357 -7.62 -9.00 -5.55
N ILE A 358 -8.51 -8.44 -4.71
CA ILE A 358 -8.30 -7.17 -3.99
C ILE A 358 -7.07 -7.25 -3.08
N TRP A 359 -6.90 -8.35 -2.32
CA TRP A 359 -5.80 -8.53 -1.36
C TRP A 359 -4.42 -8.80 -1.96
N GLY A 360 -4.32 -8.89 -3.27
CA GLY A 360 -3.00 -9.05 -3.90
C GLY A 360 -3.06 -9.75 -5.26
N GLY A 361 -4.09 -10.53 -5.56
CA GLY A 361 -4.17 -11.28 -6.81
C GLY A 361 -4.00 -10.40 -8.05
N ASN A 362 -4.61 -9.21 -8.07
CA ASN A 362 -4.49 -8.24 -9.16
C ASN A 362 -3.08 -7.65 -9.26
N TRP A 363 -2.47 -7.30 -8.14
CA TRP A 363 -1.09 -6.82 -8.08
C TRP A 363 -0.11 -7.86 -8.57
N LEU A 364 -0.23 -9.10 -8.09
CA LEU A 364 0.65 -10.21 -8.45
C LEU A 364 0.52 -10.58 -9.92
N ARG A 365 -0.68 -10.46 -10.52
CA ARG A 365 -0.87 -10.61 -11.97
C ARG A 365 -0.04 -9.59 -12.75
N VAL A 366 -0.10 -8.30 -12.37
CA VAL A 366 0.71 -7.25 -13.01
C VAL A 366 2.20 -7.51 -12.79
N MET A 367 2.60 -7.79 -11.57
CA MET A 367 4.00 -8.10 -11.23
C MET A 367 4.54 -9.26 -12.08
N GLN A 368 3.78 -10.33 -12.22
CA GLN A 368 4.16 -11.48 -13.04
C GLN A 368 4.29 -11.09 -14.52
N GLN A 369 3.32 -10.35 -15.08
CA GLN A 369 3.36 -9.89 -16.46
C GLN A 369 4.59 -9.02 -16.75
N VAL A 370 4.93 -8.12 -15.81
CA VAL A 370 6.11 -7.25 -15.93
C VAL A 370 7.39 -8.07 -15.87
N GLN A 371 7.51 -9.03 -14.94
CA GLN A 371 8.69 -9.89 -14.82
C GLN A 371 8.87 -10.85 -15.99
N GLU A 372 7.78 -11.40 -16.53
CA GLU A 372 7.83 -12.28 -17.71
C GLU A 372 8.10 -11.55 -19.03
N SER A 373 7.99 -10.22 -19.05
CA SER A 373 8.31 -9.40 -20.24
C SER A 373 9.81 -9.23 -20.47
N VAL A 374 10.64 -9.56 -19.49
CA VAL A 374 12.10 -9.49 -19.60
C VAL A 374 12.58 -10.54 -20.62
N LYS A 375 13.25 -10.05 -21.67
CA LYS A 375 13.76 -10.89 -22.76
C LYS A 375 15.22 -11.30 -22.54
#